data_06560586b7b7a6aff6a338d116434a23
#
_entry.id   06560586b7b7a6aff6a338d116434a23
#
_cell.length_a   1.000
_cell.length_b   1.000
_cell.length_c   1.000
_cell.angle_alpha   90.00
_cell.angle_beta   90.00
_cell.angle_gamma   90.00
#
_symmetry.space_group_name_H-M   'P 1'
#
loop_
_entity.id
_entity.type
_entity.pdbx_description
1 polymer ?
#
loop_
_entity_poly.entity_id
_entity_poly.type
_entity_poly.pdbx_seq_one_letter_code
_entity_poly.pdbx_strand_id
1 'polypeptide(L)'
;MTPLLEVRDAGKVFHTGGFLHKKHHVAVEHVSFAISADRPSITAIAGESGSGKTTLARLILGILRPSTGEILYNGKPVGSMDRGEWQTFRREVQAIFQDPFEVYNPFYKVDHTLVLSVQKFGLAKSRREGRELIEQALRTVGLRPEETLGRYPHQLSGGQRQRIMVARALLLKPRIIVADEPVSMVDASLRATILESLLKLYTDLGISLVYITHDLTTAYQLSGNIITLYQGAVAEVGDVERVIKAPQHPYTQLLVGSIPLPNPKVRRAKLEVGQDDPVIGSTGCHFANRCPHVLAECRESAPPLYRTEPNRATACYLYKSAPEIHSSEIATVLQ
;
A
#
# COMPACT_ATOMS: atom_id res chain seq x y z
N MET A 1 7.82 2.63 22.50
CA MET A 1 7.78 3.88 21.70
C MET A 1 6.46 3.94 20.96
N THR A 2 5.84 5.11 20.86
CA THR A 2 4.56 5.24 20.13
C THR A 2 4.85 5.20 18.63
N PRO A 3 4.17 4.34 17.85
CA PRO A 3 4.31 4.32 16.39
C PRO A 3 3.91 5.67 15.77
N LEU A 4 4.52 6.02 14.64
CA LEU A 4 4.11 7.18 13.84
C LEU A 4 2.71 6.99 13.28
N LEU A 5 2.49 5.82 12.67
CA LEU A 5 1.18 5.37 12.18
C LEU A 5 0.95 3.94 12.65
N GLU A 6 -0.25 3.66 13.13
CA GLU A 6 -0.68 2.32 13.53
C GLU A 6 -2.03 2.00 12.89
N VAL A 7 -2.09 0.88 12.22
CA VAL A 7 -3.33 0.23 11.79
C VAL A 7 -3.63 -0.84 12.83
N ARG A 8 -4.73 -0.70 13.56
CA ARG A 8 -5.08 -1.58 14.68
C ARG A 8 -6.39 -2.27 14.40
N ASP A 9 -6.32 -3.56 14.11
CA ASP A 9 -7.46 -4.46 13.87
C ASP A 9 -8.48 -3.86 12.86
N ALA A 10 -7.96 -3.20 11.82
CA ALA A 10 -8.77 -2.44 10.90
C ALA A 10 -9.55 -3.36 9.96
N GLY A 11 -10.85 -3.13 9.92
CA GLY A 11 -11.77 -3.80 8.99
C GLY A 11 -12.64 -2.80 8.23
N LYS A 12 -13.03 -3.18 7.00
CA LYS A 12 -13.94 -2.39 6.18
C LYS A 12 -14.97 -3.25 5.48
N VAL A 13 -16.22 -2.99 5.80
CA VAL A 13 -17.38 -3.61 5.16
C VAL A 13 -18.11 -2.55 4.34
N PHE A 14 -18.36 -2.84 3.08
CA PHE A 14 -19.23 -2.05 2.22
C PHE A 14 -20.62 -2.69 2.16
N HIS A 15 -21.63 -1.84 2.24
CA HIS A 15 -23.02 -2.24 2.10
C HIS A 15 -23.49 -1.80 0.71
N THR A 16 -23.83 -2.76 -0.14
CA THR A 16 -24.37 -2.52 -1.48
C THR A 16 -25.76 -3.14 -1.60
N GLY A 17 -26.66 -2.53 -2.38
CA GLY A 17 -28.01 -3.03 -2.62
C GLY A 17 -29.11 -2.09 -2.12
N GLY A 18 -30.32 -2.27 -2.65
CA GLY A 18 -31.51 -1.51 -2.27
C GLY A 18 -32.12 -1.97 -0.95
N PHE A 19 -33.27 -1.35 -0.57
CA PHE A 19 -33.95 -1.57 0.72
C PHE A 19 -34.28 -3.04 1.03
N LEU A 20 -34.44 -3.90 0.00
CA LEU A 20 -34.87 -5.31 0.12
C LEU A 20 -33.72 -6.33 0.05
N HIS A 21 -32.54 -5.97 -0.46
CA HIS A 21 -31.40 -6.90 -0.61
C HIS A 21 -30.10 -6.17 -0.27
N LYS A 22 -29.71 -6.19 0.99
CA LYS A 22 -28.38 -5.69 1.44
C LYS A 22 -27.34 -6.78 1.21
N LYS A 23 -26.41 -6.54 0.28
CA LYS A 23 -25.18 -7.36 0.17
C LYS A 23 -24.09 -6.70 1.00
N HIS A 24 -23.40 -7.50 1.79
CA HIS A 24 -22.23 -7.09 2.57
C HIS A 24 -20.98 -7.57 1.81
N HIS A 25 -20.06 -6.67 1.59
CA HIS A 25 -18.75 -6.99 1.00
C HIS A 25 -17.66 -6.58 1.99
N VAL A 26 -16.97 -7.57 2.55
CA VAL A 26 -15.81 -7.35 3.42
C VAL A 26 -14.60 -7.09 2.51
N ALA A 27 -14.12 -5.86 2.52
CA ALA A 27 -13.01 -5.45 1.68
C ALA A 27 -11.67 -5.49 2.41
N VAL A 28 -11.68 -5.34 3.75
CA VAL A 28 -10.51 -5.47 4.64
C VAL A 28 -11.00 -6.10 5.93
N GLU A 29 -10.23 -7.06 6.44
CA GLU A 29 -10.59 -7.84 7.62
C GLU A 29 -9.39 -7.98 8.55
N HIS A 30 -9.51 -7.47 9.79
CA HIS A 30 -8.57 -7.62 10.90
C HIS A 30 -7.09 -7.33 10.55
N VAL A 31 -6.83 -6.28 9.75
CA VAL A 31 -5.47 -5.92 9.37
C VAL A 31 -4.84 -5.04 10.45
N SER A 32 -3.64 -5.43 10.91
CA SER A 32 -2.85 -4.63 11.84
C SER A 32 -1.39 -4.53 11.38
N PHE A 33 -0.80 -3.36 11.49
CA PHE A 33 0.65 -3.13 11.38
C PHE A 33 0.99 -1.72 11.85
N ALA A 34 2.27 -1.43 12.02
CA ALA A 34 2.71 -0.11 12.46
C ALA A 34 3.95 0.36 11.69
N ILE A 35 4.06 1.68 11.56
CA ILE A 35 5.22 2.39 11.01
C ILE A 35 5.87 3.13 12.17
N SER A 36 7.17 2.88 12.38
CA SER A 36 7.96 3.52 13.44
C SER A 36 8.14 5.01 13.18
N ALA A 37 8.20 5.79 14.27
CA ALA A 37 8.54 7.21 14.22
C ALA A 37 10.05 7.45 14.03
N ASP A 38 10.86 6.53 14.56
CA ASP A 38 12.31 6.69 14.70
C ASP A 38 13.10 6.00 13.59
N ARG A 39 12.49 4.99 12.97
CA ARG A 39 13.12 4.20 11.90
C ARG A 39 12.23 4.21 10.65
N PRO A 40 12.57 5.00 9.64
CA PRO A 40 11.89 4.93 8.36
C PRO A 40 11.91 3.49 7.82
N SER A 41 10.84 3.09 7.15
CA SER A 41 10.73 1.75 6.56
C SER A 41 9.95 1.78 5.27
N ILE A 42 10.20 0.80 4.40
CA ILE A 42 9.37 0.54 3.23
C ILE A 42 8.65 -0.78 3.47
N THR A 43 7.33 -0.73 3.62
CA THR A 43 6.48 -1.90 3.78
C THR A 43 5.63 -2.08 2.54
N ALA A 44 5.82 -3.20 1.84
CA ALA A 44 4.97 -3.55 0.71
C ALA A 44 3.65 -4.16 1.18
N ILE A 45 2.56 -3.83 0.50
CA ILE A 45 1.28 -4.52 0.62
C ILE A 45 0.97 -5.12 -0.74
N ALA A 46 1.05 -6.45 -0.83
CA ALA A 46 0.92 -7.18 -2.08
C ALA A 46 -0.31 -8.10 -2.11
N GLY A 47 -0.80 -8.42 -3.31
CA GLY A 47 -1.92 -9.34 -3.51
C GLY A 47 -2.59 -9.16 -4.86
N GLU A 48 -3.47 -10.09 -5.22
CA GLU A 48 -4.26 -10.04 -6.45
C GLU A 48 -5.16 -8.80 -6.53
N SER A 49 -5.64 -8.47 -7.73
CA SER A 49 -6.66 -7.42 -7.89
C SER A 49 -7.90 -7.76 -7.06
N GLY A 50 -8.46 -6.76 -6.37
CA GLY A 50 -9.60 -6.98 -5.47
C GLY A 50 -9.25 -7.52 -4.08
N SER A 51 -7.99 -7.76 -3.74
CA SER A 51 -7.60 -8.25 -2.40
C SER A 51 -7.73 -7.23 -1.25
N GLY A 52 -8.22 -6.01 -1.51
CA GLY A 52 -8.44 -4.99 -0.48
C GLY A 52 -7.34 -3.94 -0.33
N LYS A 53 -6.25 -4.00 -1.09
CA LYS A 53 -5.08 -3.11 -1.00
C LYS A 53 -5.43 -1.61 -1.09
N THR A 54 -6.14 -1.22 -2.14
CA THR A 54 -6.57 0.18 -2.33
C THR A 54 -7.55 0.64 -1.23
N THR A 55 -8.39 -0.28 -0.73
CA THR A 55 -9.27 0.03 0.40
C THR A 55 -8.44 0.31 1.65
N LEU A 56 -7.44 -0.53 1.93
CA LEU A 56 -6.52 -0.34 3.05
C LEU A 56 -5.72 0.98 2.90
N ALA A 57 -5.25 1.31 1.69
CA ALA A 57 -4.62 2.61 1.42
C ALA A 57 -5.55 3.78 1.79
N ARG A 58 -6.81 3.72 1.37
CA ARG A 58 -7.80 4.77 1.67
C ARG A 58 -8.15 4.87 3.15
N LEU A 59 -8.11 3.77 3.90
CA LEU A 59 -8.23 3.77 5.36
C LEU A 59 -7.03 4.48 6.00
N ILE A 60 -5.80 4.12 5.61
CA ILE A 60 -4.56 4.73 6.11
C ILE A 60 -4.53 6.24 5.83
N LEU A 61 -4.98 6.66 4.66
CA LEU A 61 -5.05 8.08 4.27
C LEU A 61 -6.20 8.85 4.94
N GLY A 62 -7.05 8.18 5.73
CA GLY A 62 -8.23 8.78 6.34
C GLY A 62 -9.32 9.19 5.34
N ILE A 63 -9.24 8.72 4.09
CA ILE A 63 -10.27 8.94 3.05
C ILE A 63 -11.53 8.11 3.36
N LEU A 64 -11.32 6.89 3.87
CA LEU A 64 -12.38 6.02 4.36
C LEU A 64 -12.23 5.85 5.88
N ARG A 65 -13.36 5.70 6.57
CA ARG A 65 -13.38 5.30 7.97
C ARG A 65 -13.46 3.78 8.05
N PRO A 66 -12.69 3.13 8.96
CA PRO A 66 -12.83 1.71 9.22
C PRO A 66 -14.24 1.39 9.75
N SER A 67 -14.72 0.19 9.49
CA SER A 67 -15.97 -0.35 10.07
C SER A 67 -15.71 -0.96 11.45
N THR A 68 -14.53 -1.54 11.64
CA THR A 68 -14.01 -2.10 12.89
C THR A 68 -12.55 -1.68 13.05
N GLY A 69 -12.06 -1.64 14.28
CA GLY A 69 -10.69 -1.22 14.57
C GLY A 69 -10.44 0.26 14.34
N GLU A 70 -9.18 0.65 14.27
CA GLU A 70 -8.76 2.05 14.26
C GLU A 70 -7.51 2.27 13.39
N ILE A 71 -7.39 3.49 12.85
CA ILE A 71 -6.14 4.03 12.31
C ILE A 71 -5.68 5.13 13.27
N LEU A 72 -4.49 4.98 13.80
CA LEU A 72 -3.90 5.96 14.71
C LEU A 72 -2.69 6.64 14.07
N TYR A 73 -2.56 7.93 14.33
CA TYR A 73 -1.40 8.73 13.96
C TYR A 73 -0.84 9.41 15.21
N ASN A 74 0.44 9.19 15.52
CA ASN A 74 1.06 9.61 16.79
C ASN A 74 0.22 9.18 18.02
N GLY A 75 -0.36 7.97 17.98
CA GLY A 75 -1.17 7.41 19.06
C GLY A 75 -2.60 7.95 19.15
N LYS A 76 -3.03 8.88 18.29
CA LYS A 76 -4.39 9.44 18.27
C LYS A 76 -5.21 8.87 17.11
N PRO A 77 -6.47 8.42 17.33
CA PRO A 77 -7.32 7.94 16.25
C PRO A 77 -7.60 9.04 15.22
N VAL A 78 -7.34 8.74 13.95
CA VAL A 78 -7.51 9.68 12.83
C VAL A 78 -8.95 10.17 12.72
N GLY A 79 -9.92 9.31 13.08
CA GLY A 79 -11.36 9.67 13.07
C GLY A 79 -11.80 10.66 14.13
N SER A 80 -10.97 10.92 15.17
CA SER A 80 -11.25 11.83 16.29
C SER A 80 -10.39 13.09 16.30
N MET A 81 -9.61 13.33 15.26
CA MET A 81 -8.74 14.50 15.12
C MET A 81 -9.55 15.77 14.96
N ASP A 82 -9.12 16.84 15.63
CA ASP A 82 -9.60 18.18 15.36
C ASP A 82 -9.08 18.72 14.01
N ARG A 83 -9.51 19.94 13.64
CA ARG A 83 -9.16 20.54 12.35
C ARG A 83 -7.64 20.75 12.19
N GLY A 84 -6.94 21.15 13.24
CA GLY A 84 -5.50 21.41 13.20
C GLY A 84 -4.68 20.12 13.09
N GLU A 85 -5.04 19.13 13.90
CA GLU A 85 -4.45 17.79 13.87
C GLU A 85 -4.68 17.09 12.53
N TRP A 86 -5.91 17.21 11.99
CA TRP A 86 -6.24 16.69 10.66
C TRP A 86 -5.43 17.36 9.55
N GLN A 87 -5.17 18.67 9.66
CA GLN A 87 -4.33 19.38 8.70
C GLN A 87 -2.87 18.91 8.78
N THR A 88 -2.35 18.70 10.01
CA THR A 88 -1.01 18.13 10.25
C THR A 88 -0.91 16.71 9.68
N PHE A 89 -1.86 15.85 10.01
CA PHE A 89 -1.94 14.50 9.47
C PHE A 89 -1.91 14.50 7.93
N ARG A 90 -2.74 15.31 7.29
CA ARG A 90 -2.79 15.44 5.82
C ARG A 90 -1.52 16.06 5.22
N ARG A 91 -0.74 16.80 5.98
CA ARG A 91 0.57 17.29 5.55
C ARG A 91 1.62 16.18 5.60
N GLU A 92 1.61 15.40 6.66
CA GLU A 92 2.65 14.44 6.97
C GLU A 92 2.41 13.05 6.35
N VAL A 93 1.16 12.72 6.02
CA VAL A 93 0.77 11.48 5.33
C VAL A 93 0.23 11.81 3.95
N GLN A 94 1.01 11.49 2.92
CA GLN A 94 0.73 11.84 1.52
C GLN A 94 0.44 10.62 0.68
N ALA A 95 -0.30 10.81 -0.43
CA ALA A 95 -0.66 9.76 -1.37
C ALA A 95 0.02 9.97 -2.73
N ILE A 96 0.47 8.86 -3.34
CA ILE A 96 0.76 8.73 -4.76
C ILE A 96 -0.22 7.69 -5.30
N PHE A 97 -1.17 8.14 -6.16
CA PHE A 97 -2.22 7.28 -6.70
C PHE A 97 -1.78 6.55 -7.97
N GLN A 98 -2.48 5.47 -8.27
CA GLN A 98 -2.22 4.57 -9.40
C GLN A 98 -2.35 5.28 -10.74
N ASP A 99 -3.44 6.02 -10.95
CA ASP A 99 -3.72 6.69 -12.22
C ASP A 99 -3.37 8.18 -12.17
N PRO A 100 -2.27 8.59 -12.82
CA PRO A 100 -1.91 9.99 -12.91
C PRO A 100 -2.87 10.80 -13.80
N PHE A 101 -3.77 10.16 -14.55
CA PHE A 101 -4.76 10.88 -15.39
C PHE A 101 -5.97 11.31 -14.56
N GLU A 102 -6.42 10.50 -13.62
CA GLU A 102 -7.55 10.82 -12.74
C GLU A 102 -7.25 11.94 -11.74
N VAL A 103 -5.97 12.14 -11.40
CA VAL A 103 -5.54 13.16 -10.41
C VAL A 103 -5.60 14.57 -10.98
N TYR A 104 -5.44 14.72 -12.30
CA TYR A 104 -5.39 16.02 -12.95
C TYR A 104 -6.70 16.35 -13.65
N ASN A 105 -7.27 17.50 -13.32
CA ASN A 105 -8.35 18.07 -14.13
C ASN A 105 -7.76 18.55 -15.47
N PRO A 106 -8.18 18.01 -16.63
CA PRO A 106 -7.60 18.33 -17.94
C PRO A 106 -7.73 19.80 -18.35
N PHE A 107 -8.64 20.55 -17.74
CA PHE A 107 -8.86 21.97 -18.01
C PHE A 107 -7.86 22.89 -17.31
N TYR A 108 -7.09 22.37 -16.35
CA TYR A 108 -6.06 23.15 -15.64
C TYR A 108 -4.66 22.70 -16.02
N LYS A 109 -3.73 23.65 -16.01
CA LYS A 109 -2.30 23.36 -16.12
C LYS A 109 -1.84 22.56 -14.90
N VAL A 110 -0.77 21.76 -15.05
CA VAL A 110 -0.24 20.95 -13.95
C VAL A 110 0.24 21.78 -12.77
N ASP A 111 0.65 23.02 -13.01
CA ASP A 111 1.02 24.00 -11.97
C ASP A 111 -0.10 24.19 -10.95
N HIS A 112 -1.36 24.09 -11.37
CA HIS A 112 -2.49 24.34 -10.48
C HIS A 112 -2.46 23.46 -9.24
N THR A 113 -2.16 22.16 -9.39
CA THR A 113 -2.11 21.22 -8.27
C THR A 113 -0.95 21.52 -7.32
N LEU A 114 0.18 21.97 -7.85
CA LEU A 114 1.37 22.33 -7.07
C LEU A 114 1.13 23.64 -6.31
N VAL A 115 0.64 24.69 -7.02
CA VAL A 115 0.30 26.00 -6.44
C VAL A 115 -0.76 25.86 -5.36
N LEU A 116 -1.81 25.05 -5.60
CA LEU A 116 -2.86 24.82 -4.64
C LEU A 116 -2.32 24.18 -3.35
N SER A 117 -1.36 23.25 -3.46
CA SER A 117 -0.71 22.62 -2.30
C SER A 117 0.07 23.66 -1.49
N VAL A 118 0.87 24.52 -2.16
CA VAL A 118 1.61 25.60 -1.50
C VAL A 118 0.66 26.55 -0.76
N GLN A 119 -0.44 26.97 -1.40
CA GLN A 119 -1.38 27.90 -0.83
C GLN A 119 -2.17 27.31 0.35
N LYS A 120 -2.75 26.10 0.16
CA LYS A 120 -3.60 25.47 1.21
C LYS A 120 -2.84 25.11 2.48
N PHE A 121 -1.57 24.81 2.37
CA PHE A 121 -0.74 24.47 3.51
C PHE A 121 0.15 25.64 3.98
N GLY A 122 0.04 26.82 3.35
CA GLY A 122 0.77 28.00 3.77
C GLY A 122 2.28 27.84 3.71
N LEU A 123 2.80 27.14 2.67
CA LEU A 123 4.21 26.77 2.58
C LEU A 123 5.12 27.95 2.20
N ALA A 124 4.57 29.04 1.67
CA ALA A 124 5.29 30.20 1.21
C ALA A 124 4.57 31.50 1.58
N LYS A 125 5.34 32.54 1.86
CA LYS A 125 4.83 33.89 2.19
C LYS A 125 4.59 34.74 0.95
N SER A 126 5.18 34.37 -0.19
CA SER A 126 5.04 35.09 -1.45
C SER A 126 4.88 34.14 -2.64
N ARG A 127 4.34 34.66 -3.76
CA ARG A 127 4.24 33.90 -5.00
C ARG A 127 5.61 33.47 -5.53
N ARG A 128 6.65 34.31 -5.36
CA ARG A 128 8.01 34.01 -5.77
C ARG A 128 8.56 32.83 -4.97
N GLU A 129 8.49 32.88 -3.65
CA GLU A 129 8.92 31.80 -2.77
C GLU A 129 8.19 30.49 -3.08
N GLY A 130 6.86 30.55 -3.28
CA GLY A 130 6.07 29.39 -3.67
C GLY A 130 6.51 28.76 -5.00
N ARG A 131 6.88 29.60 -5.97
CA ARG A 131 7.41 29.12 -7.24
C ARG A 131 8.79 28.47 -7.09
N GLU A 132 9.67 29.04 -6.30
CA GLU A 132 11.00 28.48 -6.00
C GLU A 132 10.88 27.09 -5.34
N LEU A 133 9.96 26.93 -4.37
CA LEU A 133 9.65 25.62 -3.77
C LEU A 133 9.15 24.60 -4.79
N ILE A 134 8.25 25.00 -5.67
CA ILE A 134 7.71 24.12 -6.73
C ILE A 134 8.83 23.70 -7.69
N GLU A 135 9.66 24.64 -8.14
CA GLU A 135 10.77 24.33 -9.04
C GLU A 135 11.80 23.39 -8.40
N GLN A 136 12.11 23.59 -7.11
CA GLN A 136 12.98 22.69 -6.36
C GLN A 136 12.37 21.27 -6.27
N ALA A 137 11.09 21.15 -5.94
CA ALA A 137 10.43 19.86 -5.85
C ALA A 137 10.41 19.12 -7.21
N LEU A 138 10.21 19.84 -8.32
CA LEU A 138 10.29 19.25 -9.66
C LEU A 138 11.71 18.76 -9.98
N ARG A 139 12.75 19.54 -9.66
CA ARG A 139 14.15 19.11 -9.86
C ARG A 139 14.50 17.88 -9.04
N THR A 140 14.00 17.77 -7.81
CA THR A 140 14.21 16.58 -6.94
C THR A 140 13.72 15.30 -7.60
N VAL A 141 12.64 15.36 -8.38
CA VAL A 141 12.10 14.20 -9.11
C VAL A 141 12.62 14.10 -10.55
N GLY A 142 13.68 14.81 -10.90
CA GLY A 142 14.32 14.78 -12.22
C GLY A 142 13.46 15.40 -13.33
N LEU A 143 12.63 16.38 -13.02
CA LEU A 143 11.88 17.18 -13.98
C LEU A 143 12.50 18.58 -14.13
N ARG A 144 12.53 19.08 -15.36
CA ARG A 144 12.93 20.45 -15.66
C ARG A 144 11.72 21.37 -15.53
N PRO A 145 11.74 22.36 -14.61
CA PRO A 145 10.62 23.26 -14.41
C PRO A 145 10.20 24.00 -15.70
N GLU A 146 11.16 24.40 -16.50
CA GLU A 146 10.97 25.17 -17.74
C GLU A 146 10.18 24.39 -18.81
N GLU A 147 10.35 23.05 -18.81
CA GLU A 147 9.67 22.15 -19.74
C GLU A 147 8.35 21.62 -19.19
N THR A 148 8.15 21.72 -17.86
CA THR A 148 7.02 21.12 -17.14
C THR A 148 5.93 22.13 -16.80
N LEU A 149 6.32 23.26 -16.21
CA LEU A 149 5.39 24.30 -15.80
C LEU A 149 4.73 24.97 -17.00
N GLY A 150 3.46 25.33 -16.86
CA GLY A 150 2.66 25.90 -17.93
C GLY A 150 2.05 24.91 -18.90
N ARG A 151 2.36 23.60 -18.78
CA ARG A 151 1.79 22.54 -19.60
C ARG A 151 0.45 22.05 -19.05
N TYR A 152 -0.38 21.56 -19.96
CA TYR A 152 -1.60 20.80 -19.61
C TYR A 152 -1.25 19.31 -19.43
N PRO A 153 -2.07 18.53 -18.68
CA PRO A 153 -1.80 17.12 -18.45
C PRO A 153 -1.60 16.31 -19.73
N HIS A 154 -2.40 16.58 -20.78
CA HIS A 154 -2.29 15.88 -22.06
C HIS A 154 -1.02 16.18 -22.86
N GLN A 155 -0.28 17.21 -22.50
CA GLN A 155 1.00 17.59 -23.12
C GLN A 155 2.22 16.92 -22.47
N LEU A 156 1.99 16.08 -21.45
CA LEU A 156 3.01 15.41 -20.66
C LEU A 156 2.86 13.90 -20.77
N SER A 157 3.99 13.17 -20.76
CA SER A 157 3.97 11.71 -20.67
C SER A 157 3.41 11.21 -19.34
N GLY A 158 2.96 9.93 -19.29
CA GLY A 158 2.51 9.31 -18.04
C GLY A 158 3.55 9.40 -16.93
N GLY A 159 4.82 9.11 -17.24
CA GLY A 159 5.91 9.20 -16.27
C GLY A 159 6.23 10.63 -15.81
N GLN A 160 6.05 11.65 -16.66
CA GLN A 160 6.16 13.04 -16.23
C GLN A 160 5.05 13.41 -15.26
N ARG A 161 3.80 13.04 -15.56
CA ARG A 161 2.66 13.25 -14.66
C ARG A 161 2.83 12.53 -13.33
N GLN A 162 3.32 11.29 -13.35
CA GLN A 162 3.60 10.53 -12.13
C GLN A 162 4.66 11.25 -11.27
N ARG A 163 5.76 11.70 -11.87
CA ARG A 163 6.81 12.44 -11.14
C ARG A 163 6.31 13.79 -10.61
N ILE A 164 5.40 14.46 -11.29
CA ILE A 164 4.76 15.68 -10.75
C ILE A 164 3.92 15.36 -9.51
N MET A 165 3.22 14.19 -9.47
CA MET A 165 2.53 13.76 -8.25
C MET A 165 3.49 13.52 -7.08
N VAL A 166 4.64 12.90 -7.35
CA VAL A 166 5.69 12.75 -6.33
C VAL A 166 6.18 14.11 -5.87
N ALA A 167 6.49 15.04 -6.80
CA ALA A 167 6.91 16.41 -6.47
C ALA A 167 5.85 17.14 -5.61
N ARG A 168 4.56 16.97 -5.93
CA ARG A 168 3.46 17.51 -5.12
C ARG A 168 3.49 16.99 -3.68
N ALA A 169 3.69 15.69 -3.50
CA ALA A 169 3.77 15.10 -2.18
C ALA A 169 4.98 15.67 -1.40
N LEU A 170 6.13 15.80 -2.06
CA LEU A 170 7.38 16.31 -1.45
C LEU A 170 7.29 17.76 -0.99
N LEU A 171 6.50 18.61 -1.67
CA LEU A 171 6.27 19.99 -1.22
C LEU A 171 5.84 20.09 0.23
N LEU A 172 5.13 19.08 0.73
CA LEU A 172 4.57 19.04 2.08
C LEU A 172 5.57 18.49 3.11
N LYS A 173 6.75 18.00 2.67
CA LYS A 173 7.75 17.34 3.52
C LYS A 173 7.10 16.22 4.36
N PRO A 174 6.51 15.22 3.73
CA PRO A 174 5.77 14.17 4.43
C PRO A 174 6.70 13.28 5.24
N ARG A 175 6.15 12.62 6.25
CA ARG A 175 6.81 11.55 7.01
C ARG A 175 6.45 10.17 6.46
N ILE A 176 5.26 10.05 5.87
CA ILE A 176 4.76 8.81 5.26
C ILE A 176 4.21 9.11 3.87
N ILE A 177 4.53 8.26 2.91
CA ILE A 177 3.89 8.23 1.60
C ILE A 177 3.22 6.88 1.40
N VAL A 178 1.93 6.89 1.09
CA VAL A 178 1.17 5.73 0.63
C VAL A 178 1.15 5.76 -0.90
N ALA A 179 1.89 4.85 -1.50
CA ALA A 179 2.01 4.74 -2.96
C ALA A 179 1.17 3.55 -3.45
N ASP A 180 0.00 3.83 -4.03
CA ASP A 180 -0.92 2.83 -4.54
C ASP A 180 -0.63 2.57 -6.02
N GLU A 181 -0.02 1.44 -6.31
CA GLU A 181 0.39 0.96 -7.65
C GLU A 181 1.11 2.03 -8.51
N PRO A 182 2.13 2.73 -7.97
CA PRO A 182 2.68 3.94 -8.60
C PRO A 182 3.39 3.69 -9.94
N VAL A 183 3.61 2.44 -10.32
CA VAL A 183 4.31 2.06 -11.56
C VAL A 183 3.49 1.18 -12.51
N SER A 184 2.21 0.94 -12.22
CA SER A 184 1.36 0.04 -13.02
C SER A 184 1.01 0.60 -14.41
N MET A 185 0.89 1.93 -14.51
CA MET A 185 0.48 2.63 -15.75
C MET A 185 1.64 3.23 -16.54
N VAL A 186 2.89 2.78 -16.28
CA VAL A 186 4.08 3.31 -16.94
C VAL A 186 4.89 2.22 -17.64
N ASP A 187 5.59 2.62 -18.70
CA ASP A 187 6.48 1.74 -19.46
C ASP A 187 7.61 1.18 -18.60
N ALA A 188 8.13 0.02 -18.97
CA ALA A 188 9.18 -0.68 -18.22
C ALA A 188 10.43 0.19 -17.99
N SER A 189 10.81 1.02 -18.97
CA SER A 189 11.97 1.94 -18.86
C SER A 189 11.76 3.05 -17.83
N LEU A 190 10.53 3.55 -17.71
CA LEU A 190 10.16 4.58 -16.73
C LEU A 190 9.91 3.99 -15.35
N ARG A 191 9.52 2.72 -15.27
CA ARG A 191 9.28 2.02 -14.00
C ARG A 191 10.50 2.06 -13.09
N ALA A 192 11.68 1.71 -13.62
CA ALA A 192 12.93 1.75 -12.86
C ALA A 192 13.24 3.14 -12.31
N THR A 193 13.04 4.20 -13.12
CA THR A 193 13.27 5.59 -12.68
C THR A 193 12.32 6.03 -11.56
N ILE A 194 11.05 5.59 -11.60
CA ILE A 194 10.08 5.91 -10.52
C ILE A 194 10.44 5.16 -9.25
N LEU A 195 10.78 3.87 -9.34
CA LEU A 195 11.21 3.07 -8.19
C LEU A 195 12.47 3.65 -7.54
N GLU A 196 13.47 4.06 -8.35
CA GLU A 196 14.66 4.74 -7.86
C GLU A 196 14.31 6.07 -7.15
N SER A 197 13.37 6.83 -7.70
CA SER A 197 12.89 8.06 -7.07
C SER A 197 12.23 7.77 -5.71
N LEU A 198 11.39 6.73 -5.62
CA LEU A 198 10.76 6.31 -4.36
C LEU A 198 11.82 5.84 -3.35
N LEU A 199 12.83 5.08 -3.80
CA LEU A 199 13.92 4.65 -2.94
C LEU A 199 14.69 5.83 -2.36
N LYS A 200 14.98 6.86 -3.18
CA LYS A 200 15.62 8.11 -2.72
C LYS A 200 14.79 8.86 -1.67
N LEU A 201 13.46 8.82 -1.73
CA LEU A 201 12.62 9.40 -0.69
C LEU A 201 12.86 8.74 0.67
N TYR A 202 13.09 7.45 0.68
CA TYR A 202 13.42 6.69 1.88
C TYR A 202 14.89 6.94 2.31
N THR A 203 15.86 6.74 1.40
CA THR A 203 17.30 6.79 1.76
C THR A 203 17.78 8.19 2.10
N ASP A 204 17.38 9.20 1.32
CA ASP A 204 17.94 10.54 1.40
C ASP A 204 17.11 11.48 2.29
N LEU A 205 15.78 11.24 2.35
CA LEU A 205 14.85 12.10 3.08
C LEU A 205 14.24 11.44 4.32
N GLY A 206 14.49 10.16 4.58
CA GLY A 206 13.98 9.46 5.74
C GLY A 206 12.46 9.29 5.75
N ILE A 207 11.81 9.25 4.58
CA ILE A 207 10.36 9.11 4.45
C ILE A 207 9.99 7.63 4.47
N SER A 208 9.05 7.22 5.32
CA SER A 208 8.50 5.86 5.27
C SER A 208 7.54 5.68 4.11
N LEU A 209 7.56 4.51 3.48
CA LEU A 209 6.67 4.18 2.37
C LEU A 209 5.77 2.99 2.70
N VAL A 210 4.48 3.14 2.44
CA VAL A 210 3.53 2.04 2.29
C VAL A 210 3.38 1.82 0.78
N TYR A 211 4.05 0.79 0.27
CA TYR A 211 4.12 0.52 -1.17
C TYR A 211 3.13 -0.57 -1.56
N ILE A 212 2.06 -0.18 -2.23
CA ILE A 212 0.99 -1.11 -2.65
C ILE A 212 1.24 -1.53 -4.08
N THR A 213 1.25 -2.85 -4.32
CA THR A 213 1.49 -3.40 -5.65
C THR A 213 0.89 -4.80 -5.81
N HIS A 214 0.61 -5.20 -7.04
CA HIS A 214 0.38 -6.59 -7.42
C HIS A 214 1.66 -7.25 -8.00
N ASP A 215 2.71 -6.48 -8.26
CA ASP A 215 3.98 -6.95 -8.81
C ASP A 215 5.00 -7.18 -7.69
N LEU A 216 5.15 -8.46 -7.31
CA LEU A 216 6.10 -8.88 -6.28
C LEU A 216 7.57 -8.58 -6.64
N THR A 217 7.88 -8.43 -7.94
CA THR A 217 9.25 -8.09 -8.37
C THR A 217 9.61 -6.68 -7.91
N THR A 218 8.69 -5.74 -8.06
CA THR A 218 8.90 -4.36 -7.60
C THR A 218 8.85 -4.26 -6.08
N ALA A 219 8.01 -5.06 -5.41
CA ALA A 219 8.02 -5.17 -3.96
C ALA A 219 9.37 -5.66 -3.43
N TYR A 220 9.93 -6.71 -4.03
CA TYR A 220 11.23 -7.25 -3.66
C TYR A 220 12.39 -6.26 -3.84
N GLN A 221 12.33 -5.45 -4.91
CA GLN A 221 13.37 -4.45 -5.20
C GLN A 221 13.35 -3.24 -4.26
N LEU A 222 12.17 -2.88 -3.75
CA LEU A 222 12.00 -1.61 -3.03
C LEU A 222 11.87 -1.80 -1.52
N SER A 223 11.25 -2.88 -1.06
CA SER A 223 10.74 -2.98 0.32
C SER A 223 11.64 -3.86 1.20
N GLY A 224 11.70 -3.54 2.50
CA GLY A 224 12.31 -4.41 3.50
C GLY A 224 11.32 -5.44 4.04
N ASN A 225 10.04 -5.05 4.13
CA ASN A 225 8.96 -5.89 4.66
C ASN A 225 7.81 -6.01 3.66
N ILE A 226 7.05 -7.11 3.75
CA ILE A 226 5.88 -7.36 2.92
C ILE A 226 4.72 -7.91 3.74
N ILE A 227 3.51 -7.49 3.40
CA ILE A 227 2.24 -8.04 3.85
C ILE A 227 1.50 -8.53 2.61
N THR A 228 1.19 -9.81 2.53
CA THR A 228 0.36 -10.35 1.45
C THR A 228 -1.10 -10.39 1.88
N LEU A 229 -1.98 -9.82 1.06
CA LEU A 229 -3.43 -9.77 1.30
C LEU A 229 -4.18 -10.66 0.33
N TYR A 230 -5.10 -11.45 0.86
CA TYR A 230 -6.06 -12.23 0.07
C TYR A 230 -7.48 -11.97 0.58
N GLN A 231 -8.37 -11.52 -0.30
CA GLN A 231 -9.77 -11.21 0.02
C GLN A 231 -9.95 -10.40 1.32
N GLY A 232 -9.13 -9.40 1.53
CA GLY A 232 -9.18 -8.50 2.68
C GLY A 232 -8.38 -8.93 3.90
N ALA A 233 -8.00 -10.19 4.01
CA ALA A 233 -7.26 -10.73 5.14
C ALA A 233 -5.75 -10.86 4.87
N VAL A 234 -4.95 -10.81 5.94
CA VAL A 234 -3.50 -11.07 5.87
C VAL A 234 -3.27 -12.56 5.69
N ALA A 235 -2.58 -12.95 4.61
CA ALA A 235 -2.17 -14.32 4.37
C ALA A 235 -0.78 -14.60 4.95
N GLU A 236 0.18 -13.72 4.70
CA GLU A 236 1.54 -13.86 5.17
C GLU A 236 2.19 -12.48 5.34
N VAL A 237 3.06 -12.33 6.34
CA VAL A 237 3.75 -11.09 6.66
C VAL A 237 5.18 -11.37 7.10
N GLY A 238 6.13 -10.52 6.71
CA GLY A 238 7.50 -10.63 7.17
C GLY A 238 8.51 -9.90 6.31
N ASP A 239 9.77 -10.27 6.50
CA ASP A 239 10.88 -9.84 5.66
C ASP A 239 10.63 -10.22 4.19
N VAL A 240 10.79 -9.26 3.28
CA VAL A 240 10.43 -9.44 1.86
C VAL A 240 11.24 -10.54 1.20
N GLU A 241 12.52 -10.67 1.55
CA GLU A 241 13.40 -11.68 0.95
C GLU A 241 12.95 -13.08 1.34
N ARG A 242 12.62 -13.29 2.63
CA ARG A 242 12.16 -14.58 3.15
C ARG A 242 10.81 -14.98 2.57
N VAL A 243 9.85 -14.04 2.54
CA VAL A 243 8.50 -14.29 2.02
C VAL A 243 8.54 -14.61 0.52
N ILE A 244 9.39 -13.94 -0.26
CA ILE A 244 9.44 -14.17 -1.71
C ILE A 244 10.28 -15.39 -2.08
N LYS A 245 11.42 -15.62 -1.39
CA LYS A 245 12.29 -16.77 -1.73
C LYS A 245 11.76 -18.11 -1.23
N ALA A 246 11.06 -18.11 -0.11
CA ALA A 246 10.52 -19.31 0.51
C ALA A 246 9.10 -19.10 1.06
N PRO A 247 8.10 -18.79 0.20
CA PRO A 247 6.74 -18.47 0.62
C PRO A 247 6.12 -19.64 1.38
N GLN A 248 5.45 -19.33 2.49
CA GLN A 248 4.85 -20.33 3.37
C GLN A 248 3.36 -20.50 3.09
N HIS A 249 2.60 -19.40 2.99
CA HIS A 249 1.18 -19.51 2.70
C HIS A 249 0.96 -19.99 1.26
N PRO A 250 0.09 -20.99 1.00
CA PRO A 250 -0.17 -21.50 -0.36
C PRO A 250 -0.58 -20.41 -1.37
N TYR A 251 -1.30 -19.40 -0.92
CA TYR A 251 -1.59 -18.22 -1.74
C TYR A 251 -0.33 -17.42 -2.12
N THR A 252 0.58 -17.19 -1.17
CA THR A 252 1.85 -16.51 -1.43
C THR A 252 2.72 -17.33 -2.39
N GLN A 253 2.71 -18.66 -2.26
CA GLN A 253 3.37 -19.57 -3.21
C GLN A 253 2.82 -19.41 -4.62
N LEU A 254 1.49 -19.29 -4.76
CA LEU A 254 0.84 -19.04 -6.04
C LEU A 254 1.26 -17.69 -6.63
N LEU A 255 1.23 -16.63 -5.83
CA LEU A 255 1.65 -15.29 -6.27
C LEU A 255 3.11 -15.29 -6.75
N VAL A 256 4.02 -15.84 -5.96
CA VAL A 256 5.45 -15.95 -6.32
C VAL A 256 5.63 -16.87 -7.54
N GLY A 257 4.83 -17.93 -7.63
CA GLY A 257 4.82 -18.85 -8.77
C GLY A 257 4.42 -18.19 -10.09
N SER A 258 3.62 -17.14 -10.03
CA SER A 258 3.15 -16.39 -11.22
C SER A 258 4.19 -15.41 -11.78
N ILE A 259 5.28 -15.11 -11.05
CA ILE A 259 6.34 -14.22 -11.55
C ILE A 259 7.04 -14.88 -12.74
N PRO A 260 7.11 -14.21 -13.93
CA PRO A 260 7.80 -14.75 -15.08
C PRO A 260 9.30 -14.98 -14.78
N LEU A 261 9.79 -16.17 -15.13
CA LEU A 261 11.22 -16.45 -15.01
C LEU A 261 11.98 -15.92 -16.22
N PRO A 262 13.22 -15.42 -16.04
CA PRO A 262 14.07 -14.96 -17.14
C PRO A 262 14.35 -16.04 -18.19
N ASN A 263 14.33 -17.32 -17.78
CA ASN A 263 14.53 -18.45 -18.66
C ASN A 263 13.18 -19.10 -19.00
N PRO A 264 12.65 -18.96 -20.25
CA PRO A 264 11.37 -19.52 -20.65
C PRO A 264 11.33 -21.06 -20.68
N LYS A 265 12.48 -21.71 -20.64
CA LYS A 265 12.59 -23.18 -20.60
C LYS A 265 12.38 -23.76 -19.20
N VAL A 266 12.53 -22.96 -18.18
CA VAL A 266 12.28 -23.37 -16.79
C VAL A 266 10.81 -23.20 -16.50
N ARG A 267 10.04 -24.29 -16.51
CA ARG A 267 8.66 -24.30 -16.06
C ARG A 267 8.63 -24.51 -14.55
N ARG A 268 8.09 -23.57 -13.80
CA ARG A 268 7.68 -23.84 -12.42
C ARG A 268 6.53 -24.85 -12.43
N ALA A 269 6.50 -25.75 -11.46
CA ALA A 269 5.36 -26.62 -11.26
C ALA A 269 4.10 -25.73 -11.13
N LYS A 270 3.12 -25.93 -12.01
CA LYS A 270 1.83 -25.26 -11.85
C LYS A 270 1.21 -25.82 -10.58
N LEU A 271 1.01 -24.96 -9.58
CA LEU A 271 0.08 -25.30 -8.50
C LEU A 271 -1.29 -25.49 -9.15
N GLU A 272 -1.82 -26.71 -9.08
CA GLU A 272 -3.21 -26.98 -9.45
C GLU A 272 -4.09 -26.26 -8.44
N VAL A 273 -4.72 -25.19 -8.88
CA VAL A 273 -5.56 -24.32 -8.07
C VAL A 273 -7.00 -24.64 -8.39
N GLY A 274 -7.82 -24.86 -7.37
CA GLY A 274 -9.27 -25.02 -7.52
C GLY A 274 -9.93 -23.78 -8.15
N GLN A 275 -11.21 -23.89 -8.53
CA GLN A 275 -11.96 -22.78 -9.13
C GLN A 275 -12.26 -21.70 -8.11
N ASP A 276 -12.25 -20.42 -8.58
CA ASP A 276 -12.66 -19.25 -7.81
C ASP A 276 -14.18 -19.21 -7.63
N ASP A 277 -14.72 -20.02 -6.73
CA ASP A 277 -16.06 -19.75 -6.20
C ASP A 277 -15.92 -18.77 -5.03
N PRO A 278 -16.44 -17.55 -5.15
CA PRO A 278 -16.41 -16.60 -4.05
C PRO A 278 -17.23 -17.17 -2.90
N VAL A 279 -16.56 -17.55 -1.82
CA VAL A 279 -17.22 -17.99 -0.59
C VAL A 279 -17.78 -16.76 0.12
N ILE A 280 -18.94 -16.32 -0.32
CA ILE A 280 -19.68 -15.26 0.35
C ILE A 280 -20.15 -15.81 1.70
N GLY A 281 -19.52 -15.33 2.79
CA GLY A 281 -19.95 -15.63 4.16
C GLY A 281 -19.33 -16.88 4.80
N SER A 282 -18.18 -17.39 4.34
CA SER A 282 -17.51 -18.48 5.06
C SER A 282 -16.76 -17.92 6.27
N THR A 283 -16.90 -18.65 7.38
CA THR A 283 -16.12 -18.45 8.61
C THR A 283 -14.69 -19.00 8.49
N GLY A 284 -14.38 -19.73 7.40
CA GLY A 284 -13.13 -20.44 7.18
C GLY A 284 -12.03 -19.62 6.51
N CYS A 285 -10.93 -20.29 6.18
CA CYS A 285 -9.84 -19.72 5.43
C CYS A 285 -10.30 -19.24 4.04
N HIS A 286 -10.10 -17.98 3.71
CA HIS A 286 -10.52 -17.40 2.43
C HIS A 286 -9.93 -18.12 1.21
N PHE A 287 -8.74 -18.70 1.35
CA PHE A 287 -8.06 -19.43 0.26
C PHE A 287 -8.44 -20.92 0.19
N ALA A 288 -9.30 -21.43 1.08
CA ALA A 288 -9.61 -22.87 1.20
C ALA A 288 -10.03 -23.52 -0.12
N ASN A 289 -10.84 -22.86 -0.95
CA ASN A 289 -11.33 -23.41 -2.23
C ASN A 289 -10.25 -23.56 -3.30
N ARG A 290 -9.20 -22.74 -3.21
CA ARG A 290 -8.08 -22.76 -4.16
C ARG A 290 -6.85 -23.48 -3.60
N CYS A 291 -6.87 -23.83 -2.31
CA CYS A 291 -5.69 -24.35 -1.61
C CYS A 291 -5.46 -25.83 -1.96
N PRO A 292 -4.29 -26.22 -2.50
CA PRO A 292 -3.97 -27.63 -2.76
C PRO A 292 -3.73 -28.44 -1.47
N HIS A 293 -3.59 -27.74 -0.32
CA HIS A 293 -3.34 -28.33 0.99
C HIS A 293 -4.48 -28.09 1.98
N VAL A 294 -5.73 -27.94 1.47
CA VAL A 294 -6.87 -27.64 2.32
C VAL A 294 -7.11 -28.75 3.35
N LEU A 295 -7.25 -28.36 4.61
CA LEU A 295 -7.61 -29.22 5.73
C LEU A 295 -9.10 -29.03 6.09
N ALA A 296 -9.69 -29.95 6.84
CA ALA A 296 -11.08 -29.82 7.28
C ALA A 296 -11.29 -28.53 8.09
N GLU A 297 -10.40 -28.24 9.04
CA GLU A 297 -10.40 -27.02 9.86
C GLU A 297 -10.34 -25.72 9.05
N CYS A 298 -9.74 -25.74 7.83
CA CYS A 298 -9.74 -24.57 6.95
C CYS A 298 -11.14 -24.18 6.46
N ARG A 299 -12.09 -25.08 6.47
CA ARG A 299 -13.48 -24.82 6.06
C ARG A 299 -14.35 -24.34 7.22
N GLU A 300 -13.94 -24.61 8.45
CA GLU A 300 -14.69 -24.34 9.66
C GLU A 300 -14.37 -22.95 10.24
N SER A 301 -13.07 -22.59 10.27
CA SER A 301 -12.61 -21.32 10.85
C SER A 301 -11.44 -20.73 10.07
N ALA A 302 -11.30 -19.39 10.13
CA ALA A 302 -10.15 -18.70 9.60
C ALA A 302 -8.91 -19.00 10.46
N PRO A 303 -7.74 -19.34 9.85
CA PRO A 303 -6.53 -19.60 10.61
C PRO A 303 -6.04 -18.30 11.26
N PRO A 304 -5.61 -18.35 12.54
CA PRO A 304 -4.90 -17.26 13.16
C PRO A 304 -3.52 -17.07 12.52
N LEU A 305 -2.83 -15.99 12.87
CA LEU A 305 -1.44 -15.79 12.48
C LEU A 305 -0.52 -16.64 13.39
N TYR A 306 0.33 -17.43 12.77
CA TYR A 306 1.36 -18.21 13.45
C TYR A 306 2.73 -17.59 13.18
N ARG A 307 3.48 -17.28 14.23
CA ARG A 307 4.86 -16.77 14.12
C ARG A 307 5.80 -17.95 13.80
N THR A 308 6.07 -18.16 12.54
CA THR A 308 6.91 -19.26 12.04
C THR A 308 8.40 -18.97 12.17
N GLU A 309 8.79 -17.70 12.17
CA GLU A 309 10.15 -17.20 12.35
C GLU A 309 10.10 -15.83 13.09
N PRO A 310 11.23 -15.34 13.65
CA PRO A 310 11.23 -14.06 14.38
C PRO A 310 10.61 -12.90 13.60
N ASN A 311 10.91 -12.81 12.29
CA ASN A 311 10.44 -11.73 11.40
C ASN A 311 9.46 -12.26 10.35
N ARG A 312 8.60 -13.21 10.73
CA ARG A 312 7.63 -13.82 9.80
C ARG A 312 6.45 -14.42 10.53
N ALA A 313 5.26 -14.17 10.01
CA ALA A 313 4.04 -14.84 10.44
C ALA A 313 3.14 -15.20 9.26
N THR A 314 2.41 -16.30 9.38
CA THR A 314 1.60 -16.90 8.32
C THR A 314 0.23 -17.31 8.85
N ALA A 315 -0.85 -16.91 8.19
CA ALA A 315 -2.22 -17.29 8.53
C ALA A 315 -2.58 -18.62 7.86
N CYS A 316 -2.01 -19.72 8.34
CA CYS A 316 -2.23 -21.04 7.73
C CYS A 316 -2.10 -22.18 8.75
N TYR A 317 -3.10 -23.06 8.82
CA TYR A 317 -3.10 -24.22 9.72
C TYR A 317 -1.98 -25.24 9.47
N LEU A 318 -1.30 -25.20 8.33
CA LEU A 318 -0.09 -26.00 8.11
C LEU A 318 1.03 -25.65 9.12
N TYR A 319 0.94 -24.49 9.77
CA TYR A 319 1.92 -23.98 10.74
C TYR A 319 1.38 -23.91 12.17
N LYS A 320 0.30 -24.61 12.48
CA LYS A 320 -0.34 -24.59 13.81
C LYS A 320 0.51 -25.08 14.98
N SER A 321 1.67 -25.67 14.69
CA SER A 321 2.68 -26.00 15.71
C SER A 321 3.53 -24.80 16.15
N ALA A 322 3.54 -23.71 15.38
CA ALA A 322 4.23 -22.48 15.75
C ALA A 322 3.36 -21.63 16.69
N PRO A 323 3.97 -20.70 17.46
CA PRO A 323 3.23 -19.83 18.36
C PRO A 323 2.21 -18.97 17.61
N GLU A 324 0.97 -18.96 18.12
CA GLU A 324 -0.07 -18.05 17.64
C GLU A 324 0.24 -16.63 18.11
N ILE A 325 0.03 -15.66 17.23
CA ILE A 325 0.14 -14.23 17.55
C ILE A 325 -1.16 -13.51 17.21
N HIS A 326 -1.48 -12.51 17.99
CA HIS A 326 -2.60 -11.63 17.68
C HIS A 326 -2.24 -10.67 16.53
N SER A 327 -3.24 -10.23 15.77
CA SER A 327 -3.04 -9.28 14.65
C SER A 327 -2.30 -8.00 15.09
N SER A 328 -2.52 -7.53 16.31
CA SER A 328 -1.80 -6.37 16.89
C SER A 328 -0.29 -6.58 17.07
N GLU A 329 0.19 -7.83 17.09
CA GLU A 329 1.61 -8.17 17.23
C GLU A 329 2.37 -8.18 15.91
N ILE A 330 1.69 -8.02 14.75
CA ILE A 330 2.33 -7.94 13.42
C ILE A 330 3.41 -6.85 13.40
N ALA A 331 3.20 -5.75 14.13
CA ALA A 331 4.20 -4.69 14.24
C ALA A 331 5.55 -5.20 14.79
N THR A 332 5.55 -6.26 15.60
CA THR A 332 6.78 -6.86 16.14
C THR A 332 7.45 -7.83 15.15
N VAL A 333 6.72 -8.28 14.16
CA VAL A 333 7.23 -9.13 13.06
C VAL A 333 7.93 -8.28 12.00
N LEU A 334 7.49 -7.03 11.84
CA LEU A 334 7.99 -6.09 10.83
C LEU A 334 9.14 -5.19 11.34
N GLN A 335 9.67 -5.45 12.51
CA GLN A 335 10.84 -4.76 13.09
C GLN A 335 12.12 -5.53 12.70
#